data_7565e9e6f67cfc4bfc4d2dfd9e6058e3
#
_entry.id   7565e9e6f67cfc4bfc4d2dfd9e6058e3
#
_cell.length_a   1.000
_cell.length_b   1.000
_cell.length_c   1.000
_cell.angle_alpha   90.00
_cell.angle_beta   90.00
_cell.angle_gamma   90.00
#
_symmetry.space_group_name_H-M   'P 1'
#
loop_
_entity.id
_entity.type
_entity.pdbx_description
1 polymer ?
#
loop_
_entity_poly.entity_id
_entity_poly.type
_entity_poly.pdbx_seq_one_letter_code
_entity_poly.pdbx_strand_id
1 'polypeptide(L)'
;FCHSILLLAACTGGFENDNEIKGGFSDDKKEIDFQNLTAPFEPIQSGIYFNIGSVGLNWVWQMTQSLNHDMFSGYFMDPIPKFMKSNACYNLNSGWTNAAWQCTYGYVYTEVQKAEKNFYGNDNLKGYLGITEILKVELMHRIADTYGPLVYHQLGETPRVYGLQEAYTRFFADLDEGQQLIREYLDEGGDNNKFKEYDMLTNGKTLKEWLKFANSLRLRLAMRISNVDATLAKDQATKALNDNQGVLEGARETIAVMGKNYINPLCAVAGWGEVYMNASMESIVNGYEDPRGKKWYNTALLEGYQKQLLGIPIGLPMKDGDANIYSSCSSLNTSTIGEKTGAVLMSAAEVWLLRAEAALRGYTKENPRTCYEYGVSTSFTQWDCAGASEYLESDKTPADYKDVVSGGKVGKDMKALITISPKWEEDADIETKLEKIITQKWLACWPESYEAWAEQRRTGYPKLFKVQ
;
A
#
# COMPACT_ATOMS: atom_id res chain seq x y z
N PHE A 1 29.83 -74.32 14.50
CA PHE A 1 29.65 -72.89 14.26
C PHE A 1 28.16 -72.55 14.21
N CYS A 2 27.59 -72.13 15.39
CA CYS A 2 26.22 -71.60 15.49
C CYS A 2 26.22 -70.09 15.23
N HIS A 3 25.50 -69.65 14.24
CA HIS A 3 25.17 -68.25 14.05
C HIS A 3 23.79 -67.97 14.64
N SER A 4 23.77 -67.27 15.75
CA SER A 4 22.55 -66.75 16.36
C SER A 4 22.12 -65.50 15.58
N ILE A 5 20.98 -65.58 14.89
CA ILE A 5 20.31 -64.42 14.29
C ILE A 5 19.50 -63.79 15.39
N LEU A 6 19.92 -62.58 15.84
CA LEU A 6 19.14 -61.69 16.68
C LEU A 6 18.09 -60.98 15.79
N LEU A 7 16.83 -61.39 15.96
CA LEU A 7 15.67 -60.64 15.45
C LEU A 7 15.46 -59.42 16.34
N LEU A 8 15.81 -58.26 15.84
CA LEU A 8 15.39 -56.98 16.42
C LEU A 8 13.91 -56.78 16.04
N ALA A 9 13.01 -57.15 16.96
CA ALA A 9 11.63 -56.69 16.89
C ALA A 9 11.61 -55.20 17.24
N ALA A 10 11.51 -54.37 16.20
CA ALA A 10 11.23 -52.95 16.37
C ALA A 10 9.77 -52.82 16.86
N CYS A 11 9.61 -52.44 18.13
CA CYS A 11 8.33 -52.05 18.70
C CYS A 11 7.91 -50.71 18.06
N THR A 12 7.17 -50.76 16.95
CA THR A 12 6.52 -49.59 16.35
C THR A 12 5.09 -49.38 16.86
N GLY A 13 4.62 -50.20 17.81
CA GLY A 13 3.29 -50.09 18.39
C GLY A 13 3.27 -49.13 19.59
N GLY A 14 3.29 -47.85 19.32
CA GLY A 14 3.22 -46.79 20.34
C GLY A 14 3.54 -45.41 19.80
N PHE A 15 4.18 -45.37 18.66
CA PHE A 15 4.61 -44.11 18.04
C PHE A 15 3.45 -43.18 17.63
N GLU A 16 2.28 -43.76 17.34
CA GLU A 16 1.09 -42.95 17.06
C GLU A 16 0.51 -42.32 18.32
N ASN A 17 0.54 -43.00 19.45
CA ASN A 17 0.07 -42.48 20.75
C ASN A 17 1.06 -41.51 21.43
N ASP A 18 2.36 -41.60 21.12
CA ASP A 18 3.38 -40.70 21.68
C ASP A 18 3.52 -39.41 20.84
N ASN A 19 3.04 -39.41 19.61
CA ASN A 19 2.94 -38.23 18.75
C ASN A 19 1.60 -37.48 18.85
N GLU A 20 0.64 -37.98 19.62
CA GLU A 20 -0.46 -37.16 20.07
C GLU A 20 0.10 -36.11 21.05
N ILE A 21 0.07 -34.86 20.70
CA ILE A 21 0.40 -33.74 21.59
C ILE A 21 -0.58 -33.82 22.76
N LYS A 22 -0.19 -34.50 23.85
CA LYS A 22 -0.96 -34.58 25.10
C LYS A 22 -1.03 -33.17 25.69
N GLY A 23 -2.14 -32.47 25.40
CA GLY A 23 -2.36 -31.06 25.77
C GLY A 23 -2.55 -30.13 24.58
N GLY A 24 -2.44 -30.60 23.33
CA GLY A 24 -2.92 -29.90 22.15
C GLY A 24 -4.45 -29.83 22.19
N PHE A 25 -5.00 -28.69 21.85
CA PHE A 25 -6.45 -28.55 21.66
C PHE A 25 -6.90 -29.50 20.54
N SER A 26 -7.91 -30.35 20.80
CA SER A 26 -8.58 -31.13 19.76
C SER A 26 -9.21 -30.17 18.75
N ASP A 27 -9.40 -30.63 17.52
CA ASP A 27 -10.04 -29.80 16.49
C ASP A 27 -11.43 -29.32 16.93
N ASP A 28 -12.19 -30.15 17.67
CA ASP A 28 -13.45 -29.78 18.31
C ASP A 28 -13.30 -28.63 19.32
N LYS A 29 -12.19 -28.53 20.07
CA LYS A 29 -11.92 -27.42 20.97
C LYS A 29 -11.47 -26.17 20.23
N LYS A 30 -10.83 -26.32 19.06
CA LYS A 30 -10.51 -25.19 18.17
C LYS A 30 -11.77 -24.58 17.54
N GLU A 31 -12.78 -25.38 17.21
CA GLU A 31 -14.08 -24.92 16.75
C GLU A 31 -14.85 -24.15 17.82
N ILE A 32 -14.70 -24.54 19.09
CA ILE A 32 -15.34 -23.86 20.23
C ILE A 32 -14.59 -22.56 20.59
N ASP A 33 -13.26 -22.54 20.42
CA ASP A 33 -12.42 -21.38 20.67
C ASP A 33 -12.03 -20.71 19.35
N PHE A 34 -12.84 -19.76 18.92
CA PHE A 34 -12.62 -18.97 17.69
C PHE A 34 -11.22 -18.33 17.60
N GLN A 35 -10.49 -18.22 18.70
CA GLN A 35 -9.14 -17.62 18.71
C GLN A 35 -8.18 -18.36 17.78
N ASN A 36 -8.26 -19.68 17.69
CA ASN A 36 -7.37 -20.45 16.82
C ASN A 36 -7.79 -20.35 15.33
N LEU A 37 -9.10 -20.27 15.05
CA LEU A 37 -9.62 -20.13 13.69
C LEU A 37 -9.28 -18.74 13.10
N THR A 38 -9.34 -17.72 13.92
CA THR A 38 -9.14 -16.32 13.53
C THR A 38 -7.68 -15.85 13.69
N ALA A 39 -6.82 -16.66 14.29
CA ALA A 39 -5.40 -16.37 14.47
C ALA A 39 -4.68 -15.89 13.20
N PRO A 40 -5.00 -16.37 11.98
CA PRO A 40 -4.37 -15.88 10.75
C PRO A 40 -4.63 -14.39 10.42
N PHE A 41 -5.70 -13.77 10.94
CA PHE A 41 -6.05 -12.40 10.55
C PHE A 41 -5.02 -11.35 10.99
N GLU A 42 -4.41 -11.48 12.16
CA GLU A 42 -3.39 -10.54 12.61
C GLU A 42 -2.13 -10.58 11.70
N PRO A 43 -1.50 -11.73 11.43
CA PRO A 43 -0.33 -11.78 10.54
C PRO A 43 -0.67 -11.42 9.09
N ILE A 44 -1.88 -11.70 8.57
CA ILE A 44 -2.27 -11.26 7.23
C ILE A 44 -2.30 -9.72 7.17
N GLN A 45 -3.06 -9.09 8.06
CA GLN A 45 -3.27 -7.64 8.03
C GLN A 45 -1.98 -6.87 8.35
N SER A 46 -1.22 -7.27 9.36
CA SER A 46 0.07 -6.66 9.67
C SER A 46 1.12 -6.90 8.59
N GLY A 47 1.04 -8.04 7.91
CA GLY A 47 1.95 -8.43 6.84
C GLY A 47 1.74 -7.67 5.52
N ILE A 48 0.56 -7.13 5.26
CA ILE A 48 0.30 -6.29 4.07
C ILE A 48 1.23 -5.06 4.05
N TYR A 49 1.48 -4.44 5.20
CA TYR A 49 2.44 -3.34 5.33
C TYR A 49 3.69 -3.78 6.12
N PHE A 50 4.15 -4.96 5.86
CA PHE A 50 5.34 -5.66 6.36
C PHE A 50 5.88 -5.26 7.74
N ASN A 51 5.02 -5.20 8.73
CA ASN A 51 5.45 -5.25 10.12
C ASN A 51 4.92 -6.51 10.80
N ILE A 52 5.56 -7.63 10.51
CA ILE A 52 5.12 -8.95 10.96
C ILE A 52 5.44 -9.11 12.44
N GLY A 53 4.38 -9.08 13.24
CA GLY A 53 4.42 -9.32 14.67
C GLY A 53 4.93 -8.17 15.52
N SER A 54 4.68 -8.26 16.81
CA SER A 54 5.12 -7.32 17.85
C SER A 54 6.64 -7.25 18.06
N VAL A 55 7.42 -7.96 17.27
CA VAL A 55 8.87 -8.16 17.47
C VAL A 55 9.72 -7.16 16.68
N GLY A 56 9.12 -6.13 16.06
CA GLY A 56 9.88 -5.02 15.50
C GLY A 56 10.81 -5.41 14.34
N LEU A 57 10.33 -6.22 13.38
CA LEU A 57 11.09 -6.50 12.16
C LEU A 57 11.06 -5.30 11.17
N ASN A 58 11.32 -4.10 11.69
CA ASN A 58 11.33 -2.87 10.90
C ASN A 58 12.36 -2.91 9.74
N TRP A 59 13.45 -3.67 9.89
CA TRP A 59 14.42 -3.92 8.82
C TRP A 59 13.81 -4.71 7.64
N VAL A 60 12.78 -5.52 7.88
CA VAL A 60 12.03 -6.18 6.79
C VAL A 60 11.29 -5.13 5.97
N TRP A 61 10.61 -4.18 6.63
CA TRP A 61 9.96 -3.07 5.94
C TRP A 61 10.96 -2.18 5.20
N GLN A 62 12.13 -1.90 5.79
CA GLN A 62 13.21 -1.18 5.12
C GLN A 62 13.57 -1.86 3.78
N MET A 63 13.78 -3.18 3.79
CA MET A 63 14.13 -3.91 2.55
C MET A 63 12.95 -4.06 1.59
N THR A 64 11.74 -4.25 2.08
CA THR A 64 10.57 -4.49 1.22
C THR A 64 10.03 -3.21 0.60
N GLN A 65 10.13 -2.07 1.28
CA GLN A 65 9.53 -0.82 0.85
C GLN A 65 10.50 0.35 0.82
N SER A 66 11.19 0.68 1.93
CA SER A 66 11.97 1.92 2.04
C SER A 66 13.07 2.02 1.00
N LEU A 67 13.88 0.96 0.81
CA LEU A 67 14.96 0.90 -0.17
C LEU A 67 14.51 0.57 -1.60
N ASN A 68 13.21 0.57 -1.88
CA ASN A 68 12.60 0.28 -3.17
C ASN A 68 11.51 1.31 -3.51
N HIS A 69 10.26 0.97 -3.19
CA HIS A 69 9.06 1.71 -3.61
C HIS A 69 9.07 3.16 -3.13
N ASP A 70 9.58 3.43 -1.92
CA ASP A 70 9.65 4.77 -1.36
C ASP A 70 10.53 5.70 -2.18
N MET A 71 11.67 5.20 -2.66
CA MET A 71 12.58 5.95 -3.54
C MET A 71 12.00 6.07 -4.96
N PHE A 72 11.46 4.97 -5.51
CA PHE A 72 10.96 4.93 -6.89
C PHE A 72 9.69 5.76 -7.07
N SER A 73 8.86 5.86 -6.03
CA SER A 73 7.65 6.70 -6.06
C SER A 73 7.95 8.20 -6.03
N GLY A 74 9.17 8.60 -5.67
CA GLY A 74 9.54 10.00 -5.49
C GLY A 74 9.08 10.61 -4.16
N TYR A 75 8.66 9.77 -3.20
CA TYR A 75 8.26 10.24 -1.87
C TYR A 75 9.44 10.47 -0.96
N PHE A 76 10.30 9.46 -0.84
CA PHE A 76 11.39 9.45 0.13
C PHE A 76 12.75 9.16 -0.50
N MET A 77 13.79 9.51 0.22
CA MET A 77 15.17 9.14 -0.05
C MET A 77 15.86 8.81 1.26
N ASP A 78 16.79 7.87 1.19
CA ASP A 78 17.72 7.64 2.29
C ASP A 78 18.95 8.55 2.11
N PRO A 79 19.33 9.37 3.12
CA PRO A 79 20.47 10.27 3.01
C PRO A 79 21.82 9.55 3.17
N ILE A 80 21.82 8.28 3.60
CA ILE A 80 23.04 7.54 3.91
C ILE A 80 23.75 7.12 2.63
N PRO A 81 25.00 7.52 2.39
CA PRO A 81 25.69 7.31 1.11
C PRO A 81 25.77 5.87 0.63
N LYS A 82 25.91 4.90 1.53
CA LYS A 82 25.96 3.47 1.17
C LYS A 82 24.70 2.96 0.46
N PHE A 83 23.52 3.56 0.72
CA PHE A 83 22.26 3.19 0.10
C PHE A 83 22.00 3.90 -1.24
N MET A 84 22.66 5.04 -1.47
CA MET A 84 22.43 5.87 -2.67
C MET A 84 22.90 5.25 -3.98
N LYS A 85 23.86 4.30 -3.94
CA LYS A 85 24.50 3.73 -5.14
C LYS A 85 23.90 2.41 -5.64
N SER A 86 22.82 1.95 -5.04
CA SER A 86 22.17 0.69 -5.46
C SER A 86 20.78 0.95 -6.04
N ASN A 87 19.73 0.60 -5.34
CA ASN A 87 18.36 0.75 -5.85
C ASN A 87 18.02 2.21 -6.24
N ALA A 88 18.51 3.18 -5.49
CA ALA A 88 18.37 4.60 -5.85
C ALA A 88 18.98 4.98 -7.21
N CYS A 89 19.93 4.18 -7.73
CA CYS A 89 20.50 4.33 -9.07
C CYS A 89 19.96 3.30 -10.07
N TYR A 90 18.89 2.56 -9.72
CA TYR A 90 18.42 1.37 -10.46
C TYR A 90 19.48 0.29 -10.67
N ASN A 91 20.56 0.30 -9.90
CA ASN A 91 21.47 -0.80 -9.74
C ASN A 91 20.95 -1.74 -8.67
N LEU A 92 19.98 -2.59 -9.06
CA LEU A 92 19.13 -3.31 -8.13
C LEU A 92 19.88 -4.32 -7.28
N ASN A 93 19.79 -4.20 -5.97
CA ASN A 93 20.24 -5.19 -5.01
C ASN A 93 19.20 -6.32 -4.92
N SER A 94 19.57 -7.53 -5.34
CA SER A 94 18.65 -8.67 -5.38
C SER A 94 18.09 -9.05 -4.02
N GLY A 95 18.86 -8.89 -2.92
CA GLY A 95 18.39 -9.13 -1.57
C GLY A 95 17.26 -8.18 -1.15
N TRP A 96 17.31 -6.93 -1.61
CA TRP A 96 16.28 -5.94 -1.31
C TRP A 96 15.09 -6.05 -2.26
N THR A 97 15.35 -6.19 -3.56
CA THR A 97 14.27 -6.31 -4.56
C THR A 97 13.45 -7.58 -4.43
N ASN A 98 14.02 -8.67 -3.92
CA ASN A 98 13.30 -9.92 -3.70
C ASN A 98 12.60 -10.00 -2.34
N ALA A 99 12.87 -9.06 -1.42
CA ALA A 99 12.40 -9.13 -0.04
C ALA A 99 10.86 -9.15 0.05
N ALA A 100 10.17 -8.31 -0.70
CA ALA A 100 8.70 -8.29 -0.68
C ALA A 100 8.09 -9.61 -1.18
N TRP A 101 8.65 -10.21 -2.24
CA TRP A 101 8.25 -11.53 -2.72
C TRP A 101 8.44 -12.60 -1.64
N GLN A 102 9.65 -12.70 -1.08
CA GLN A 102 9.99 -13.71 -0.09
C GLN A 102 9.16 -13.57 1.18
N CYS A 103 8.97 -12.35 1.67
CA CYS A 103 8.16 -12.10 2.87
C CYS A 103 6.69 -12.40 2.62
N THR A 104 6.13 -12.00 1.47
CA THR A 104 4.74 -12.29 1.14
C THR A 104 4.47 -13.80 1.10
N TYR A 105 5.23 -14.55 0.33
CA TYR A 105 4.99 -16.00 0.20
C TYR A 105 5.43 -16.80 1.42
N GLY A 106 6.49 -16.38 2.11
CA GLY A 106 7.02 -17.10 3.28
C GLY A 106 6.23 -16.90 4.56
N TYR A 107 5.59 -15.75 4.73
CA TYR A 107 4.96 -15.42 6.02
C TYR A 107 3.48 -15.04 5.91
N VAL A 108 3.05 -14.34 4.85
CA VAL A 108 1.71 -13.76 4.80
C VAL A 108 0.74 -14.62 4.01
N TYR A 109 1.11 -15.04 2.80
CA TYR A 109 0.24 -15.84 1.93
C TYR A 109 -0.09 -17.22 2.52
N THR A 110 0.83 -17.80 3.29
CA THR A 110 0.57 -19.04 4.04
C THR A 110 -0.53 -18.85 5.09
N GLU A 111 -0.63 -17.68 5.71
CA GLU A 111 -1.69 -17.39 6.66
C GLU A 111 -3.04 -17.16 5.95
N VAL A 112 -3.03 -16.56 4.74
CA VAL A 112 -4.23 -16.50 3.88
C VAL A 112 -4.76 -17.91 3.61
N GLN A 113 -3.90 -18.84 3.20
CA GLN A 113 -4.28 -20.23 2.94
C GLN A 113 -4.84 -20.95 4.17
N LYS A 114 -4.27 -20.66 5.35
CA LYS A 114 -4.81 -21.19 6.61
C LYS A 114 -6.20 -20.64 6.91
N ALA A 115 -6.41 -19.33 6.70
CA ALA A 115 -7.70 -18.69 6.90
C ALA A 115 -8.76 -19.27 5.94
N GLU A 116 -8.44 -19.37 4.64
CA GLU A 116 -9.32 -20.02 3.65
C GLU A 116 -9.73 -21.42 4.12
N LYS A 117 -8.75 -22.26 4.52
CA LYS A 117 -9.00 -23.61 5.00
C LYS A 117 -9.85 -23.64 6.28
N ASN A 118 -9.62 -22.70 7.20
CA ASN A 118 -10.35 -22.66 8.47
C ASN A 118 -11.84 -22.31 8.28
N PHE A 119 -12.16 -21.50 7.26
CA PHE A 119 -13.51 -20.96 7.08
C PHE A 119 -14.31 -21.64 5.96
N TYR A 120 -13.65 -22.32 5.02
CA TYR A 120 -14.29 -22.97 3.89
C TYR A 120 -15.27 -24.06 4.35
N GLY A 121 -16.46 -24.07 3.73
CA GLY A 121 -17.49 -25.07 3.99
C GLY A 121 -18.26 -24.92 5.30
N ASN A 122 -18.03 -23.82 6.05
CA ASN A 122 -18.77 -23.50 7.26
C ASN A 122 -19.63 -22.23 7.06
N ASP A 123 -20.93 -22.42 6.92
CA ASP A 123 -21.87 -21.31 6.64
C ASP A 123 -21.85 -20.23 7.73
N ASN A 124 -21.61 -20.59 8.98
CA ASN A 124 -21.51 -19.61 10.08
C ASN A 124 -20.24 -18.75 10.02
N LEU A 125 -19.27 -19.14 9.19
CA LEU A 125 -17.97 -18.47 9.03
C LEU A 125 -17.77 -17.84 7.65
N LYS A 126 -18.79 -17.90 6.78
CA LYS A 126 -18.68 -17.36 5.41
C LYS A 126 -18.34 -15.85 5.38
N GLY A 127 -18.77 -15.08 6.37
CA GLY A 127 -18.35 -13.67 6.50
C GLY A 127 -16.84 -13.49 6.71
N TYR A 128 -16.21 -14.39 7.47
CA TYR A 128 -14.74 -14.40 7.66
C TYR A 128 -14.00 -14.85 6.40
N LEU A 129 -14.55 -15.85 5.68
CA LEU A 129 -14.02 -16.26 4.38
C LEU A 129 -14.08 -15.09 3.39
N GLY A 130 -15.20 -14.36 3.36
CA GLY A 130 -15.33 -13.18 2.51
C GLY A 130 -14.30 -12.09 2.79
N ILE A 131 -13.99 -11.83 4.07
CA ILE A 131 -12.91 -10.92 4.46
C ILE A 131 -11.54 -11.47 4.00
N THR A 132 -11.33 -12.79 4.11
CA THR A 132 -10.06 -13.43 3.69
C THR A 132 -9.81 -13.21 2.20
N GLU A 133 -10.83 -13.36 1.34
CA GLU A 133 -10.70 -13.13 -0.10
C GLU A 133 -10.37 -11.66 -0.42
N ILE A 134 -10.99 -10.71 0.28
CA ILE A 134 -10.66 -9.28 0.12
C ILE A 134 -9.21 -9.00 0.53
N LEU A 135 -8.75 -9.53 1.67
CA LEU A 135 -7.38 -9.39 2.16
C LEU A 135 -6.37 -10.03 1.21
N LYS A 136 -6.69 -11.19 0.64
CA LYS A 136 -5.88 -11.87 -0.36
C LYS A 136 -5.65 -11.00 -1.59
N VAL A 137 -6.69 -10.35 -2.09
CA VAL A 137 -6.58 -9.42 -3.23
C VAL A 137 -5.76 -8.20 -2.85
N GLU A 138 -5.98 -7.58 -1.68
CA GLU A 138 -5.19 -6.44 -1.22
C GLU A 138 -3.70 -6.79 -1.11
N LEU A 139 -3.36 -7.96 -0.60
CA LEU A 139 -1.98 -8.43 -0.51
C LEU A 139 -1.37 -8.67 -1.90
N MET A 140 -2.08 -9.41 -2.76
CA MET A 140 -1.47 -10.00 -3.95
C MET A 140 -1.44 -9.05 -5.16
N HIS A 141 -2.33 -8.04 -5.24
CA HIS A 141 -2.21 -7.03 -6.29
C HIS A 141 -0.93 -6.19 -6.14
N ARG A 142 -0.45 -5.95 -4.91
CA ARG A 142 0.81 -5.26 -4.64
C ARG A 142 2.00 -6.04 -5.19
N ILE A 143 1.97 -7.38 -5.07
CA ILE A 143 2.98 -8.28 -5.64
C ILE A 143 2.90 -8.29 -7.17
N ALA A 144 1.70 -8.37 -7.74
CA ALA A 144 1.49 -8.28 -9.18
C ALA A 144 2.01 -6.95 -9.75
N ASP A 145 1.71 -5.83 -9.10
CA ASP A 145 2.15 -4.51 -9.53
C ASP A 145 3.67 -4.32 -9.40
N THR A 146 4.33 -5.04 -8.50
CA THR A 146 5.79 -4.95 -8.31
C THR A 146 6.56 -5.84 -9.27
N TYR A 147 6.16 -7.12 -9.39
CA TYR A 147 6.95 -8.15 -10.05
C TYR A 147 6.38 -8.63 -11.38
N GLY A 148 5.12 -8.32 -11.68
CA GLY A 148 4.42 -8.85 -12.86
C GLY A 148 3.79 -10.21 -12.57
N PRO A 149 4.12 -11.28 -13.35
CA PRO A 149 3.59 -12.61 -13.10
C PRO A 149 3.85 -13.10 -11.68
N LEU A 150 2.86 -13.75 -11.06
CA LEU A 150 2.91 -14.14 -9.65
C LEU A 150 2.34 -15.55 -9.45
N VAL A 151 2.70 -16.18 -8.34
CA VAL A 151 2.07 -17.43 -7.92
C VAL A 151 0.75 -17.12 -7.22
N TYR A 152 -0.33 -17.63 -7.77
CA TYR A 152 -1.67 -17.44 -7.22
C TYR A 152 -2.50 -18.72 -7.40
N HIS A 153 -3.46 -18.98 -6.51
CA HIS A 153 -4.34 -20.13 -6.62
C HIS A 153 -5.52 -20.00 -5.66
N GLN A 154 -6.56 -20.81 -5.90
CA GLN A 154 -7.68 -20.99 -5.01
C GLN A 154 -7.44 -22.13 -4.05
N LEU A 155 -8.21 -22.17 -2.97
CA LEU A 155 -8.18 -23.30 -2.04
C LEU A 155 -8.42 -24.63 -2.80
N GLY A 156 -7.52 -25.59 -2.62
CA GLY A 156 -7.57 -26.90 -3.27
C GLY A 156 -6.96 -26.96 -4.67
N GLU A 157 -6.59 -25.83 -5.28
CA GLU A 157 -5.88 -25.82 -6.55
C GLU A 157 -4.36 -26.02 -6.37
N THR A 158 -3.70 -26.53 -7.40
CA THR A 158 -2.23 -26.58 -7.43
C THR A 158 -1.68 -25.18 -7.70
N PRO A 159 -0.75 -24.66 -6.86
CA PRO A 159 -0.10 -23.38 -7.10
C PRO A 159 0.57 -23.34 -8.48
N ARG A 160 0.30 -22.26 -9.23
CA ARG A 160 0.94 -22.01 -10.52
C ARG A 160 1.17 -20.53 -10.75
N VAL A 161 1.99 -20.19 -11.73
CA VAL A 161 2.22 -18.81 -12.13
C VAL A 161 1.07 -18.31 -12.98
N TYR A 162 0.49 -17.19 -12.58
CA TYR A 162 -0.48 -16.40 -13.36
C TYR A 162 0.25 -15.27 -14.08
N GLY A 163 -0.07 -15.06 -15.37
CA GLY A 163 0.25 -13.81 -16.04
C GLY A 163 -0.62 -12.67 -15.51
N LEU A 164 -0.21 -11.41 -15.75
CA LEU A 164 -0.93 -10.25 -15.20
C LEU A 164 -2.42 -10.20 -15.60
N GLN A 165 -2.74 -10.45 -16.86
CA GLN A 165 -4.14 -10.45 -17.31
C GLN A 165 -4.98 -11.47 -16.54
N GLU A 166 -4.47 -12.68 -16.38
CA GLU A 166 -5.17 -13.73 -15.64
C GLU A 166 -5.28 -13.38 -14.14
N ALA A 167 -4.20 -12.85 -13.55
CA ALA A 167 -4.18 -12.43 -12.15
C ALA A 167 -5.24 -11.36 -11.86
N TYR A 168 -5.31 -10.31 -12.69
CA TYR A 168 -6.30 -9.25 -12.50
C TYR A 168 -7.75 -9.74 -12.72
N THR A 169 -7.97 -10.60 -13.71
CA THR A 169 -9.28 -11.26 -13.89
C THR A 169 -9.68 -12.04 -12.64
N ARG A 170 -8.71 -12.74 -12.05
CA ARG A 170 -8.96 -13.51 -10.82
C ARG A 170 -9.16 -12.60 -9.60
N PHE A 171 -8.43 -11.52 -9.46
CA PHE A 171 -8.65 -10.56 -8.38
C PHE A 171 -10.07 -10.00 -8.37
N PHE A 172 -10.63 -9.70 -9.55
CA PHE A 172 -12.03 -9.27 -9.64
C PHE A 172 -13.00 -10.38 -9.24
N ALA A 173 -12.72 -11.61 -9.62
CA ALA A 173 -13.56 -12.76 -9.23
C ALA A 173 -13.49 -13.02 -7.71
N ASP A 174 -12.32 -12.91 -7.10
CA ASP A 174 -12.16 -13.09 -5.65
C ASP A 174 -12.84 -11.94 -4.86
N LEU A 175 -12.81 -10.70 -5.38
CA LEU A 175 -13.61 -9.63 -4.81
C LEU A 175 -15.12 -9.89 -4.94
N ASP A 176 -15.58 -10.50 -6.04
CA ASP A 176 -16.97 -10.89 -6.20
C ASP A 176 -17.37 -11.94 -5.17
N GLU A 177 -16.56 -12.99 -5.06
CA GLU A 177 -16.78 -14.08 -4.10
C GLU A 177 -16.76 -13.55 -2.67
N GLY A 178 -15.76 -12.77 -2.30
CA GLY A 178 -15.63 -12.21 -0.95
C GLY A 178 -16.83 -11.32 -0.57
N GLN A 179 -17.25 -10.43 -1.47
CA GLN A 179 -18.41 -9.58 -1.26
C GLN A 179 -19.71 -10.38 -1.19
N GLN A 180 -19.88 -11.39 -2.03
CA GLN A 180 -21.06 -12.26 -2.00
C GLN A 180 -21.16 -13.00 -0.67
N LEU A 181 -20.09 -13.63 -0.20
CA LEU A 181 -20.05 -14.35 1.08
C LEU A 181 -20.43 -13.46 2.26
N ILE A 182 -19.92 -12.21 2.28
CA ILE A 182 -20.30 -11.25 3.34
C ILE A 182 -21.78 -10.90 3.27
N ARG A 183 -22.34 -10.67 2.07
CA ARG A 183 -23.77 -10.35 1.90
C ARG A 183 -24.67 -11.51 2.31
N GLU A 184 -24.37 -12.72 1.85
CA GLU A 184 -25.11 -13.92 2.25
C GLU A 184 -25.11 -14.11 3.76
N TYR A 185 -23.94 -13.94 4.40
CA TYR A 185 -23.84 -13.99 5.86
C TYR A 185 -24.76 -12.97 6.55
N LEU A 186 -24.78 -11.73 6.05
CA LEU A 186 -25.63 -10.67 6.62
C LEU A 186 -27.12 -10.90 6.34
N ASP A 187 -27.50 -11.37 5.16
CA ASP A 187 -28.88 -11.64 4.73
C ASP A 187 -29.48 -12.81 5.52
N GLU A 188 -28.67 -13.75 5.95
CA GLU A 188 -29.05 -14.87 6.83
C GLU A 188 -29.11 -14.46 8.31
N GLY A 189 -28.96 -13.19 8.62
CA GLY A 189 -29.04 -12.65 9.98
C GLY A 189 -27.73 -12.66 10.75
N GLY A 190 -26.61 -12.82 10.08
CA GLY A 190 -25.28 -12.75 10.66
C GLY A 190 -24.95 -11.40 11.30
N ASP A 191 -24.15 -11.41 12.35
CA ASP A 191 -23.78 -10.19 13.09
C ASP A 191 -22.83 -9.31 12.27
N ASN A 192 -23.30 -8.12 11.89
CA ASN A 192 -22.50 -7.13 11.16
C ASN A 192 -21.23 -6.64 11.93
N ASN A 193 -21.18 -6.84 13.25
CA ASN A 193 -20.05 -6.47 14.10
C ASN A 193 -19.07 -7.63 14.36
N LYS A 194 -19.34 -8.81 13.84
CA LYS A 194 -18.62 -10.05 14.17
C LYS A 194 -17.12 -9.98 13.99
N PHE A 195 -16.64 -9.21 13.00
CA PHE A 195 -15.21 -9.10 12.68
C PHE A 195 -14.47 -7.99 13.45
N LYS A 196 -15.17 -7.11 14.17
CA LYS A 196 -14.57 -5.90 14.77
C LYS A 196 -13.34 -6.15 15.66
N GLU A 197 -13.33 -7.25 16.40
CA GLU A 197 -12.22 -7.56 17.31
C GLU A 197 -10.94 -8.00 16.60
N TYR A 198 -11.06 -8.46 15.34
CA TYR A 198 -9.96 -8.93 14.50
C TYR A 198 -9.53 -7.89 13.46
N ASP A 199 -10.32 -6.82 13.31
CA ASP A 199 -10.11 -5.81 12.27
C ASP A 199 -8.94 -4.87 12.63
N MET A 200 -7.94 -4.88 11.79
CA MET A 200 -6.78 -4.00 11.86
C MET A 200 -6.74 -2.97 10.72
N LEU A 201 -7.66 -3.03 9.75
CA LEU A 201 -7.62 -2.17 8.56
C LEU A 201 -8.65 -1.05 8.57
N THR A 202 -9.84 -1.32 9.07
CA THR A 202 -10.91 -0.32 9.11
C THR A 202 -11.12 0.28 10.50
N ASN A 203 -10.25 -0.04 11.45
CA ASN A 203 -10.32 0.39 12.85
C ASN A 203 -11.56 -0.10 13.59
N GLY A 204 -11.85 -1.38 13.50
CA GLY A 204 -12.94 -2.05 14.22
C GLY A 204 -14.33 -1.67 13.72
N LYS A 205 -14.48 -1.43 12.43
CA LYS A 205 -15.77 -1.13 11.82
C LYS A 205 -16.54 -2.41 11.43
N THR A 206 -17.61 -2.25 10.69
CA THR A 206 -18.56 -3.32 10.39
C THR A 206 -18.21 -4.06 9.09
N LEU A 207 -18.83 -5.24 8.86
CA LEU A 207 -18.74 -5.97 7.59
C LEU A 207 -19.21 -5.14 6.38
N LYS A 208 -20.18 -4.22 6.57
CA LYS A 208 -20.61 -3.31 5.51
C LYS A 208 -19.51 -2.34 5.09
N GLU A 209 -18.66 -1.94 6.00
CA GLU A 209 -17.50 -1.07 5.67
C GLU A 209 -16.38 -1.86 4.97
N TRP A 210 -16.29 -3.15 5.22
CA TRP A 210 -15.45 -4.05 4.42
C TRP A 210 -15.94 -4.19 2.98
N LEU A 211 -17.27 -4.23 2.75
CA LEU A 211 -17.85 -4.17 1.40
C LEU A 211 -17.50 -2.85 0.71
N LYS A 212 -17.53 -1.74 1.44
CA LYS A 212 -17.15 -0.42 0.94
C LYS A 212 -15.66 -0.37 0.55
N PHE A 213 -14.78 -0.97 1.36
CA PHE A 213 -13.37 -1.14 1.04
C PHE A 213 -13.18 -2.01 -0.21
N ALA A 214 -13.84 -3.15 -0.30
CA ALA A 214 -13.75 -4.02 -1.47
C ALA A 214 -14.16 -3.33 -2.77
N ASN A 215 -15.20 -2.49 -2.75
CA ASN A 215 -15.60 -1.67 -3.89
C ASN A 215 -14.52 -0.64 -4.26
N SER A 216 -13.90 -0.01 -3.26
CA SER A 216 -12.83 0.98 -3.47
C SER A 216 -11.58 0.33 -4.06
N LEU A 217 -11.22 -0.87 -3.55
CA LEU A 217 -10.14 -1.69 -4.10
C LEU A 217 -10.44 -2.12 -5.54
N ARG A 218 -11.67 -2.57 -5.82
CA ARG A 218 -12.12 -2.88 -7.18
C ARG A 218 -11.94 -1.69 -8.13
N LEU A 219 -12.29 -0.49 -7.70
CA LEU A 219 -12.11 0.72 -8.50
C LEU A 219 -10.62 1.02 -8.77
N ARG A 220 -9.74 0.86 -7.76
CA ARG A 220 -8.28 0.97 -7.94
C ARG A 220 -7.79 0.00 -9.02
N LEU A 221 -8.15 -1.27 -8.89
CA LEU A 221 -7.75 -2.31 -9.85
C LEU A 221 -8.34 -2.07 -11.25
N ALA A 222 -9.57 -1.59 -11.35
CA ALA A 222 -10.19 -1.23 -12.63
C ALA A 222 -9.40 -0.11 -13.33
N MET A 223 -9.03 0.96 -12.61
CA MET A 223 -8.20 2.03 -13.20
C MET A 223 -6.80 1.53 -13.56
N ARG A 224 -6.23 0.60 -12.80
CA ARG A 224 -4.92 0.00 -13.09
C ARG A 224 -4.85 -0.63 -14.48
N ILE A 225 -5.91 -1.31 -14.90
CA ILE A 225 -5.96 -1.99 -16.21
C ILE A 225 -6.52 -1.12 -17.34
N SER A 226 -6.92 0.13 -17.07
CA SER A 226 -7.65 0.98 -18.03
C SER A 226 -6.93 1.23 -19.35
N ASN A 227 -5.60 1.16 -19.38
CA ASN A 227 -4.79 1.35 -20.60
C ASN A 227 -4.59 0.06 -21.40
N VAL A 228 -4.88 -1.11 -20.82
CA VAL A 228 -4.66 -2.43 -21.47
C VAL A 228 -5.95 -3.20 -21.74
N ASP A 229 -6.98 -2.98 -20.94
CA ASP A 229 -8.32 -3.54 -21.11
C ASP A 229 -9.39 -2.54 -20.66
N ALA A 230 -9.70 -1.59 -21.55
CA ALA A 230 -10.67 -0.54 -21.26
C ALA A 230 -12.09 -1.06 -21.03
N THR A 231 -12.47 -2.18 -21.65
CA THR A 231 -13.79 -2.79 -21.51
C THR A 231 -13.95 -3.36 -20.11
N LEU A 232 -13.05 -4.22 -19.67
CA LEU A 232 -13.06 -4.79 -18.34
C LEU A 232 -12.92 -3.70 -17.27
N ALA A 233 -12.05 -2.71 -17.51
CA ALA A 233 -11.89 -1.57 -16.62
C ALA A 233 -13.20 -0.80 -16.40
N LYS A 234 -13.91 -0.49 -17.48
CA LYS A 234 -15.23 0.18 -17.41
C LYS A 234 -16.25 -0.65 -16.65
N ASP A 235 -16.34 -1.95 -16.95
CA ASP A 235 -17.30 -2.85 -16.31
C ASP A 235 -17.05 -2.93 -14.81
N GLN A 236 -15.79 -3.10 -14.38
CA GLN A 236 -15.40 -3.20 -12.98
C GLN A 236 -15.55 -1.85 -12.24
N ALA A 237 -15.21 -0.73 -12.86
CA ALA A 237 -15.43 0.60 -12.29
C ALA A 237 -16.93 0.88 -12.10
N THR A 238 -17.74 0.55 -13.11
CA THR A 238 -19.21 0.70 -13.04
C THR A 238 -19.80 -0.16 -11.93
N LYS A 239 -19.33 -1.40 -11.78
CA LYS A 239 -19.75 -2.33 -10.73
C LYS A 239 -19.41 -1.77 -9.34
N ALA A 240 -18.20 -1.26 -9.16
CA ALA A 240 -17.77 -0.66 -7.89
C ALA A 240 -18.61 0.55 -7.48
N LEU A 241 -18.88 1.45 -8.42
CA LEU A 241 -19.54 2.73 -8.15
C LEU A 241 -21.06 2.64 -8.09
N ASN A 242 -21.68 1.61 -8.70
CA ASN A 242 -23.12 1.37 -8.61
C ASN A 242 -23.53 0.45 -7.46
N ASP A 243 -22.56 -0.06 -6.71
CA ASP A 243 -22.84 -0.91 -5.56
C ASP A 243 -23.56 -0.12 -4.44
N ASN A 244 -24.57 -0.70 -3.83
CA ASN A 244 -25.39 -0.05 -2.81
C ASN A 244 -24.66 0.25 -1.50
N GLN A 245 -23.50 -0.39 -1.23
CA GLN A 245 -22.65 -0.05 -0.10
C GLN A 245 -21.73 1.14 -0.40
N GLY A 246 -21.58 1.52 -1.68
CA GLY A 246 -20.72 2.61 -2.11
C GLY A 246 -19.23 2.32 -1.98
N VAL A 247 -18.44 3.38 -2.06
CA VAL A 247 -16.97 3.39 -1.92
C VAL A 247 -16.56 4.32 -0.78
N LEU A 248 -15.27 4.37 -0.42
CA LEU A 248 -14.76 5.33 0.58
C LEU A 248 -14.94 6.76 0.09
N GLU A 249 -15.51 7.65 0.90
CA GLU A 249 -15.81 9.04 0.54
C GLU A 249 -15.35 10.06 1.58
N GLY A 250 -15.48 9.75 2.86
CA GLY A 250 -15.12 10.66 3.93
C GLY A 250 -13.65 10.57 4.33
N ALA A 251 -13.01 11.69 4.65
CA ALA A 251 -11.59 11.75 5.01
C ALA A 251 -11.19 10.81 6.17
N ARG A 252 -12.15 10.39 7.00
CA ARG A 252 -11.94 9.43 8.09
C ARG A 252 -12.15 7.97 7.67
N GLU A 253 -12.59 7.73 6.46
CA GLU A 253 -12.75 6.39 5.89
C GLU A 253 -11.44 5.92 5.24
N THR A 254 -10.35 6.00 5.96
CA THR A 254 -9.03 5.56 5.50
C THR A 254 -8.82 4.10 5.89
N ILE A 255 -8.35 3.29 4.96
CA ILE A 255 -7.86 1.94 5.20
C ILE A 255 -6.39 2.03 5.56
N ALA A 256 -6.06 1.60 6.77
CA ALA A 256 -4.70 1.67 7.28
C ALA A 256 -4.45 0.54 8.27
N VAL A 257 -3.30 -0.08 8.21
CA VAL A 257 -2.93 -1.11 9.19
C VAL A 257 -2.69 -0.43 10.53
N MET A 258 -3.46 -0.85 11.53
CA MET A 258 -3.33 -0.38 12.91
C MET A 258 -3.81 -1.48 13.88
N GLY A 259 -3.48 -1.39 15.14
CA GLY A 259 -3.95 -2.37 16.11
C GLY A 259 -3.16 -2.37 17.40
N LYS A 260 -3.51 -3.29 18.32
CA LYS A 260 -3.03 -3.31 19.71
C LYS A 260 -1.49 -3.27 19.82
N ASN A 261 -0.81 -4.05 18.99
CA ASN A 261 0.65 -4.21 19.02
C ASN A 261 1.34 -3.76 17.73
N TYR A 262 0.58 -3.22 16.77
CA TYR A 262 1.15 -2.75 15.52
C TYR A 262 1.88 -1.43 15.74
N ILE A 263 3.13 -1.38 15.27
CA ILE A 263 3.95 -0.17 15.24
C ILE A 263 4.18 0.17 13.78
N ASN A 264 3.91 1.43 13.40
CA ASN A 264 4.14 1.88 12.04
C ASN A 264 5.63 1.80 11.70
N PRO A 265 6.06 0.93 10.77
CA PRO A 265 7.48 0.73 10.49
C PRO A 265 8.15 1.95 9.84
N LEU A 266 7.39 2.80 9.15
CA LEU A 266 7.89 4.05 8.58
C LEU A 266 8.45 4.97 9.67
N CYS A 267 7.75 5.08 10.81
CA CYS A 267 8.23 5.85 11.96
C CYS A 267 9.53 5.26 12.53
N ALA A 268 9.62 3.93 12.64
CA ALA A 268 10.80 3.27 13.18
C ALA A 268 12.04 3.48 12.29
N VAL A 269 11.91 3.32 10.97
CA VAL A 269 13.01 3.53 10.02
C VAL A 269 13.38 5.02 9.93
N ALA A 270 12.42 5.92 10.07
CA ALA A 270 12.70 7.35 10.22
C ALA A 270 13.55 7.64 11.46
N GLY A 271 13.33 6.92 12.57
CA GLY A 271 14.15 6.98 13.78
C GLY A 271 15.60 6.54 13.57
N TRP A 272 15.88 5.76 12.52
CA TRP A 272 17.26 5.41 12.13
C TRP A 272 17.94 6.50 11.28
N GLY A 273 17.22 7.56 10.92
CA GLY A 273 17.74 8.64 10.07
C GLY A 273 17.76 8.29 8.58
N GLU A 274 16.84 7.45 8.11
CA GLU A 274 16.83 6.90 6.75
C GLU A 274 15.64 7.37 5.89
N VAL A 275 14.71 8.19 6.43
CA VAL A 275 13.51 8.62 5.72
C VAL A 275 13.48 10.14 5.57
N TYR A 276 13.85 10.62 4.39
CA TYR A 276 13.91 12.04 4.04
C TYR A 276 13.09 12.33 2.78
N MET A 277 12.74 13.58 2.59
CA MET A 277 12.02 14.04 1.40
C MET A 277 12.81 13.80 0.12
N ASN A 278 12.16 13.34 -0.94
CA ASN A 278 12.73 13.28 -2.29
C ASN A 278 12.67 14.66 -2.97
N ALA A 279 13.62 14.95 -3.84
CA ALA A 279 13.67 16.20 -4.60
C ALA A 279 12.44 16.44 -5.49
N SER A 280 11.82 15.35 -6.02
CA SER A 280 10.56 15.47 -6.78
C SER A 280 9.41 15.94 -5.90
N MET A 281 9.33 15.44 -4.67
CA MET A 281 8.36 15.90 -3.68
C MET A 281 8.61 17.37 -3.31
N GLU A 282 9.87 17.76 -3.08
CA GLU A 282 10.23 19.17 -2.84
C GLU A 282 9.71 20.08 -3.95
N SER A 283 10.02 19.75 -5.20
CA SER A 283 9.61 20.53 -6.37
C SER A 283 8.11 20.76 -6.40
N ILE A 284 7.33 19.70 -6.17
CA ILE A 284 5.87 19.74 -6.25
C ILE A 284 5.27 20.51 -5.08
N VAL A 285 5.61 20.17 -3.83
CA VAL A 285 4.95 20.80 -2.67
C VAL A 285 5.38 22.22 -2.45
N ASN A 286 6.65 22.57 -2.72
CA ASN A 286 7.11 23.94 -2.61
C ASN A 286 6.54 24.81 -3.73
N GLY A 287 6.51 24.30 -4.97
CA GLY A 287 5.98 25.06 -6.11
C GLY A 287 4.49 25.31 -6.00
N TYR A 288 3.72 24.35 -5.59
CA TYR A 288 2.27 24.49 -5.34
C TYR A 288 1.97 25.27 -4.05
N GLU A 289 2.97 25.51 -3.19
CA GLU A 289 2.80 25.99 -1.80
C GLU A 289 1.81 25.09 -1.03
N ASP A 290 1.94 23.78 -1.21
CA ASP A 290 1.05 22.78 -0.65
C ASP A 290 1.27 22.64 0.87
N PRO A 291 0.28 22.97 1.72
CA PRO A 291 0.45 22.93 3.16
C PRO A 291 0.66 21.52 3.71
N ARG A 292 0.25 20.47 2.96
CA ARG A 292 0.44 19.07 3.35
C ARG A 292 1.92 18.72 3.48
N GLY A 293 2.80 19.35 2.68
CA GLY A 293 4.24 19.11 2.75
C GLY A 293 4.83 19.35 4.16
N LYS A 294 4.37 20.38 4.87
CA LYS A 294 4.80 20.67 6.25
C LYS A 294 4.16 19.78 7.32
N LYS A 295 3.08 19.08 6.98
CA LYS A 295 2.55 18.02 7.84
C LYS A 295 3.39 16.74 7.69
N TRP A 296 3.85 16.45 6.49
CA TRP A 296 4.55 15.22 6.14
C TRP A 296 6.03 15.23 6.49
N TYR A 297 6.67 16.40 6.38
CA TYR A 297 8.11 16.56 6.57
C TYR A 297 8.46 17.69 7.53
N ASN A 298 9.52 17.48 8.28
CA ASN A 298 10.16 18.55 9.05
C ASN A 298 10.83 19.54 8.10
N THR A 299 10.95 20.81 8.52
CA THR A 299 11.79 21.76 7.79
C THR A 299 13.26 21.34 7.87
N ALA A 300 14.05 21.74 6.88
CA ALA A 300 15.47 21.41 6.81
C ALA A 300 16.27 21.91 8.01
N LEU A 301 17.36 21.23 8.30
CA LEU A 301 18.35 21.64 9.33
C LEU A 301 19.49 22.46 8.76
N LEU A 302 19.59 22.57 7.42
CA LEU A 302 20.64 23.31 6.73
C LEU A 302 20.60 24.80 7.11
N GLU A 303 21.73 25.37 7.49
CA GLU A 303 21.84 26.78 7.85
C GLU A 303 21.35 27.70 6.72
N GLY A 304 20.51 28.67 7.04
CA GLY A 304 19.84 29.55 6.08
C GLY A 304 18.56 28.98 5.45
N TYR A 305 18.27 27.71 5.66
CA TYR A 305 17.09 27.02 5.05
C TYR A 305 16.12 26.40 6.08
N GLN A 306 16.25 26.71 7.37
CA GLN A 306 15.50 26.09 8.46
C GLN A 306 13.97 26.31 8.42
N LYS A 307 13.46 27.12 7.49
CA LYS A 307 12.03 27.34 7.27
C LYS A 307 11.49 26.68 6.00
N GLN A 308 12.37 26.02 5.25
CA GLN A 308 12.08 25.45 3.94
C GLN A 308 12.03 23.92 4.02
N LEU A 309 11.37 23.32 3.03
CA LEU A 309 11.44 21.89 2.77
C LEU A 309 12.52 21.66 1.71
N LEU A 310 13.47 20.78 2.01
CA LEU A 310 14.57 20.41 1.10
C LEU A 310 14.55 18.90 0.87
N GLY A 311 14.54 18.48 -0.38
CA GLY A 311 14.57 17.08 -0.79
C GLY A 311 15.94 16.63 -1.24
N ILE A 312 16.09 15.34 -1.39
CA ILE A 312 17.32 14.65 -1.84
C ILE A 312 17.07 14.10 -3.25
N PRO A 313 17.93 14.41 -4.23
CA PRO A 313 17.84 13.84 -5.57
C PRO A 313 18.04 12.31 -5.55
N ILE A 314 17.33 11.60 -6.42
CA ILE A 314 17.55 10.19 -6.63
C ILE A 314 18.82 9.96 -7.47
N GLY A 315 19.64 8.97 -7.09
CA GLY A 315 20.80 8.53 -7.87
C GLY A 315 22.07 9.35 -7.70
N LEU A 316 22.24 10.01 -6.55
CA LEU A 316 23.44 10.77 -6.27
C LEU A 316 24.72 9.89 -6.34
N PRO A 317 25.85 10.39 -6.91
CA PRO A 317 27.08 9.63 -7.09
C PRO A 317 27.90 9.52 -5.78
N MET A 318 27.24 9.25 -4.66
CA MET A 318 27.88 9.10 -3.34
C MET A 318 28.35 7.66 -3.12
N LYS A 319 29.38 7.50 -2.29
CA LYS A 319 30.00 6.22 -1.97
C LYS A 319 29.91 5.92 -0.48
N ASP A 320 30.01 4.65 -0.16
CA ASP A 320 30.17 4.23 1.25
C ASP A 320 31.42 4.87 1.84
N GLY A 321 31.26 5.48 3.01
CA GLY A 321 32.32 6.27 3.68
C GLY A 321 32.32 7.77 3.36
N ASP A 322 31.55 8.24 2.36
CA ASP A 322 31.36 9.68 2.16
C ASP A 322 30.60 10.30 3.34
N ALA A 323 30.80 11.58 3.57
CA ALA A 323 30.05 12.31 4.60
C ALA A 323 28.56 12.37 4.24
N ASN A 324 27.69 12.12 5.23
CA ASN A 324 26.24 12.20 5.07
C ASN A 324 25.77 13.68 5.10
N ILE A 325 26.08 14.45 4.05
CA ILE A 325 25.76 15.87 3.95
C ILE A 325 24.25 16.12 3.78
N TYR A 326 23.51 15.19 3.15
CA TYR A 326 22.08 15.33 2.91
C TYR A 326 21.21 15.02 4.14
N SER A 327 21.79 14.62 5.28
CA SER A 327 21.09 14.52 6.56
C SER A 327 20.58 15.87 7.10
N SER A 328 20.97 16.98 6.49
CA SER A 328 20.44 18.31 6.76
C SER A 328 19.16 18.64 5.99
N CYS A 329 18.72 17.80 5.06
CA CYS A 329 17.47 17.92 4.34
C CYS A 329 16.24 17.63 5.25
N SER A 330 15.06 17.68 4.68
CA SER A 330 13.79 17.51 5.38
C SER A 330 13.52 16.04 5.66
N SER A 331 13.57 15.64 6.92
CA SER A 331 13.21 14.29 7.38
C SER A 331 11.71 14.12 7.51
N LEU A 332 11.24 12.87 7.61
CA LEU A 332 9.84 12.55 7.95
C LEU A 332 9.41 13.27 9.24
N ASN A 333 8.22 13.85 9.25
CA ASN A 333 7.63 14.41 10.46
C ASN A 333 7.02 13.32 11.34
N THR A 334 7.80 12.80 12.28
CA THR A 334 7.37 11.74 13.21
C THR A 334 6.34 12.20 14.24
N SER A 335 6.06 13.50 14.34
CA SER A 335 4.92 14.00 15.12
C SER A 335 3.59 13.76 14.39
N THR A 336 3.60 13.68 13.06
CA THR A 336 2.43 13.34 12.23
C THR A 336 2.36 11.83 12.00
N ILE A 337 3.47 11.19 11.65
CA ILE A 337 3.57 9.75 11.45
C ILE A 337 4.35 9.14 12.62
N GLY A 338 3.67 8.95 13.73
CA GLY A 338 4.23 8.30 14.92
C GLY A 338 4.02 6.78 14.91
N GLU A 339 4.55 6.12 15.94
CA GLU A 339 4.47 4.66 16.09
C GLU A 339 3.03 4.10 16.05
N LYS A 340 2.06 4.86 16.56
CA LYS A 340 0.65 4.46 16.63
C LYS A 340 -0.20 5.01 15.48
N THR A 341 0.40 5.77 14.56
CA THR A 341 -0.29 6.23 13.36
C THR A 341 -0.52 5.03 12.43
N GLY A 342 -1.73 4.87 11.91
CA GLY A 342 -2.03 3.79 10.97
C GLY A 342 -1.17 3.87 9.71
N ALA A 343 -0.66 2.73 9.26
CA ALA A 343 0.04 2.62 7.99
C ALA A 343 -0.97 2.59 6.85
N VAL A 344 -1.10 3.71 6.14
CA VAL A 344 -2.15 3.93 5.13
C VAL A 344 -1.95 2.99 3.93
N LEU A 345 -3.03 2.30 3.54
CA LEU A 345 -3.12 1.47 2.34
C LEU A 345 -4.02 2.10 1.26
N MET A 346 -5.09 2.78 1.68
CA MET A 346 -6.01 3.47 0.78
C MET A 346 -6.71 4.61 1.52
N SER A 347 -6.78 5.77 0.90
CA SER A 347 -7.52 6.93 1.43
C SER A 347 -8.79 7.21 0.62
N ALA A 348 -9.79 7.82 1.24
CA ALA A 348 -10.97 8.30 0.50
C ALA A 348 -10.60 9.37 -0.55
N ALA A 349 -9.55 10.15 -0.30
CA ALA A 349 -9.03 11.12 -1.26
C ALA A 349 -8.55 10.45 -2.55
N GLU A 350 -7.84 9.33 -2.43
CA GLU A 350 -7.47 8.50 -3.57
C GLU A 350 -8.70 8.03 -4.34
N VAL A 351 -9.71 7.53 -3.63
CA VAL A 351 -10.94 6.99 -4.25
C VAL A 351 -11.69 8.06 -5.03
N TRP A 352 -11.78 9.30 -4.52
CA TRP A 352 -12.33 10.42 -5.27
C TRP A 352 -11.56 10.72 -6.55
N LEU A 353 -10.23 10.61 -6.53
CA LEU A 353 -9.39 10.85 -7.71
C LEU A 353 -9.45 9.68 -8.71
N LEU A 354 -9.65 8.45 -8.25
CA LEU A 354 -10.01 7.31 -9.12
C LEU A 354 -11.37 7.53 -9.80
N ARG A 355 -12.37 8.08 -9.09
CA ARG A 355 -13.67 8.47 -9.67
C ARG A 355 -13.49 9.56 -10.72
N ALA A 356 -12.63 10.55 -10.45
CA ALA A 356 -12.33 11.61 -11.40
C ALA A 356 -11.75 11.05 -12.72
N GLU A 357 -10.81 10.11 -12.63
CA GLU A 357 -10.26 9.43 -13.81
C GLU A 357 -11.32 8.56 -14.51
N ALA A 358 -12.12 7.80 -13.79
CA ALA A 358 -13.19 6.98 -14.35
C ALA A 358 -14.22 7.84 -15.11
N ALA A 359 -14.57 9.00 -14.54
CA ALA A 359 -15.46 9.97 -15.17
C ALA A 359 -14.81 10.61 -16.43
N LEU A 360 -13.53 10.99 -16.35
CA LEU A 360 -12.78 11.54 -17.49
C LEU A 360 -12.71 10.55 -18.66
N ARG A 361 -12.59 9.25 -18.38
CA ARG A 361 -12.61 8.17 -19.37
C ARG A 361 -14.02 7.80 -19.87
N GLY A 362 -15.07 8.43 -19.34
CA GLY A 362 -16.46 8.12 -19.70
C GLY A 362 -16.95 6.76 -19.18
N TYR A 363 -16.37 6.25 -18.08
CA TYR A 363 -16.82 5.01 -17.45
C TYR A 363 -18.01 5.23 -16.52
N THR A 364 -18.19 6.46 -16.04
CA THR A 364 -19.32 6.87 -15.19
C THR A 364 -19.93 8.16 -15.70
N LYS A 365 -21.09 8.54 -15.12
CA LYS A 365 -21.76 9.80 -15.43
C LYS A 365 -21.38 10.94 -14.48
N GLU A 366 -20.44 10.71 -13.60
CA GLU A 366 -19.97 11.73 -12.67
C GLU A 366 -19.25 12.86 -13.41
N ASN A 367 -19.15 14.01 -12.78
CA ASN A 367 -18.38 15.12 -13.34
C ASN A 367 -16.91 15.00 -12.89
N PRO A 368 -15.95 14.91 -13.82
CA PRO A 368 -14.53 14.73 -13.48
C PRO A 368 -13.97 15.83 -12.58
N ARG A 369 -14.36 17.11 -12.86
CA ARG A 369 -13.96 18.28 -12.05
C ARG A 369 -14.44 18.13 -10.62
N THR A 370 -15.72 17.83 -10.44
CA THR A 370 -16.31 17.68 -9.10
C THR A 370 -15.59 16.59 -8.29
N CYS A 371 -15.35 15.43 -8.89
CA CYS A 371 -14.61 14.34 -8.24
C CYS A 371 -13.17 14.74 -7.91
N TYR A 372 -12.49 15.45 -8.80
CA TYR A 372 -11.14 15.97 -8.59
C TYR A 372 -11.07 16.93 -7.40
N GLU A 373 -11.98 17.92 -7.36
CA GLU A 373 -12.05 18.92 -6.29
C GLU A 373 -12.39 18.27 -4.93
N TYR A 374 -13.28 17.27 -4.91
CA TYR A 374 -13.54 16.46 -3.72
C TYR A 374 -12.30 15.66 -3.28
N GLY A 375 -11.56 15.07 -4.21
CA GLY A 375 -10.36 14.32 -3.89
C GLY A 375 -9.28 15.19 -3.22
N VAL A 376 -9.01 16.37 -3.77
CA VAL A 376 -8.08 17.33 -3.18
C VAL A 376 -8.57 17.79 -1.79
N SER A 377 -9.83 18.21 -1.69
CA SER A 377 -10.40 18.70 -0.42
C SER A 377 -10.42 17.63 0.67
N THR A 378 -10.71 16.37 0.30
CA THR A 378 -10.67 15.22 1.21
C THR A 378 -9.25 14.96 1.70
N SER A 379 -8.24 15.06 0.82
CA SER A 379 -6.83 14.93 1.22
C SER A 379 -6.39 16.03 2.17
N PHE A 380 -6.80 17.29 1.94
CA PHE A 380 -6.53 18.39 2.89
C PHE A 380 -7.16 18.11 4.26
N THR A 381 -8.41 17.66 4.28
CA THR A 381 -9.11 17.30 5.52
C THR A 381 -8.44 16.12 6.22
N GLN A 382 -8.00 15.10 5.50
CA GLN A 382 -7.27 13.95 6.06
C GLN A 382 -6.02 14.37 6.84
N TRP A 383 -5.31 15.39 6.34
CA TRP A 383 -4.08 15.89 6.94
C TRP A 383 -4.28 17.13 7.83
N ASP A 384 -5.51 17.47 8.14
CA ASP A 384 -5.86 18.65 8.95
C ASP A 384 -5.18 19.93 8.40
N CYS A 385 -5.34 20.14 7.09
CA CYS A 385 -4.89 21.32 6.37
C CYS A 385 -6.07 22.18 5.96
N ALA A 386 -5.94 23.49 6.16
CA ALA A 386 -6.86 24.49 5.60
C ALA A 386 -6.43 24.93 4.21
N GLY A 387 -7.29 25.66 3.50
CA GLY A 387 -6.94 26.33 2.26
C GLY A 387 -7.12 25.49 0.98
N ALA A 388 -7.92 24.42 1.03
CA ALA A 388 -8.18 23.59 -0.15
C ALA A 388 -8.82 24.37 -1.31
N SER A 389 -9.73 25.30 -1.00
CA SER A 389 -10.39 26.13 -2.04
C SER A 389 -9.42 27.05 -2.73
N GLU A 390 -8.55 27.72 -1.98
CA GLU A 390 -7.51 28.61 -2.52
C GLU A 390 -6.47 27.82 -3.31
N TYR A 391 -6.13 26.63 -2.85
CA TYR A 391 -5.24 25.72 -3.56
C TYR A 391 -5.81 25.30 -4.92
N LEU A 392 -7.09 24.96 -4.98
CA LEU A 392 -7.80 24.56 -6.20
C LEU A 392 -7.97 25.70 -7.22
N GLU A 393 -7.86 26.97 -6.80
CA GLU A 393 -7.88 28.12 -7.70
C GLU A 393 -6.48 28.65 -8.02
N SER A 394 -5.42 27.99 -7.52
CA SER A 394 -4.04 28.41 -7.68
C SER A 394 -3.51 28.08 -9.08
N ASP A 395 -2.89 29.08 -9.73
CA ASP A 395 -2.15 28.92 -11.00
C ASP A 395 -0.67 28.56 -10.79
N LYS A 396 -0.23 28.29 -9.55
CA LYS A 396 1.16 27.93 -9.22
C LYS A 396 1.52 26.56 -9.80
N THR A 397 2.77 26.44 -10.22
CA THR A 397 3.33 25.21 -10.80
C THR A 397 4.51 24.71 -9.95
N PRO A 398 4.91 23.45 -10.05
CA PRO A 398 6.08 22.93 -9.37
C PRO A 398 7.34 23.78 -9.58
N ALA A 399 8.16 23.88 -8.55
CA ALA A 399 9.38 24.71 -8.55
C ALA A 399 10.58 23.95 -9.12
N ASP A 400 11.53 24.70 -9.69
CA ASP A 400 12.85 24.16 -10.00
C ASP A 400 13.55 23.67 -8.72
N TYR A 401 14.20 22.53 -8.79
CA TYR A 401 15.04 22.03 -7.70
C TYR A 401 16.44 22.68 -7.75
N LYS A 402 16.95 23.03 -6.59
CA LYS A 402 18.30 23.56 -6.38
C LYS A 402 19.08 22.73 -5.36
N ASP A 403 20.21 22.19 -5.76
CA ASP A 403 21.09 21.49 -4.80
C ASP A 403 21.86 22.48 -3.94
N VAL A 404 21.16 23.06 -2.98
CA VAL A 404 21.75 24.00 -2.00
C VAL A 404 22.65 23.32 -0.98
N VAL A 405 22.49 21.99 -0.78
CA VAL A 405 23.24 21.20 0.20
C VAL A 405 24.70 21.08 -0.22
N SER A 406 24.97 20.67 -1.45
CA SER A 406 26.33 20.53 -1.96
C SER A 406 26.80 21.74 -2.77
N GLY A 407 25.91 22.70 -3.03
CA GLY A 407 26.20 23.83 -3.91
C GLY A 407 26.47 23.36 -5.36
N GLY A 408 25.78 22.32 -5.80
CA GLY A 408 25.91 21.74 -7.13
C GLY A 408 27.15 20.86 -7.33
N LYS A 409 27.88 20.53 -6.25
CA LYS A 409 29.12 19.70 -6.34
C LYS A 409 28.86 18.20 -6.36
N VAL A 410 27.75 17.75 -5.79
CA VAL A 410 27.32 16.34 -5.73
C VAL A 410 26.04 16.17 -6.52
N GLY A 411 24.93 16.75 -6.10
CA GLY A 411 23.70 16.81 -6.86
C GLY A 411 23.73 17.97 -7.87
N LYS A 412 22.79 17.96 -8.81
CA LYS A 412 22.63 19.00 -9.83
C LYS A 412 21.29 19.70 -9.67
N ASP A 413 21.27 20.97 -10.04
CA ASP A 413 20.02 21.71 -10.24
C ASP A 413 19.19 21.05 -11.34
N MET A 414 17.87 21.00 -11.14
CA MET A 414 16.93 20.41 -12.09
C MET A 414 15.75 21.34 -12.34
N LYS A 415 15.35 21.46 -13.61
CA LYS A 415 14.12 22.17 -13.99
C LYS A 415 12.91 21.35 -13.63
N ALA A 416 11.87 22.02 -13.14
CA ALA A 416 10.58 21.38 -12.92
C ALA A 416 10.09 20.70 -14.21
N LEU A 417 9.60 19.46 -14.09
CA LEU A 417 9.12 18.68 -15.23
C LEU A 417 7.60 18.80 -15.41
N ILE A 418 6.90 19.25 -14.38
CA ILE A 418 5.46 19.47 -14.34
C ILE A 418 5.18 20.93 -14.55
N THR A 419 4.29 21.25 -15.48
CA THR A 419 3.92 22.63 -15.84
C THR A 419 2.45 22.94 -15.55
N ILE A 420 1.69 21.96 -15.07
CA ILE A 420 0.29 22.14 -14.68
C ILE A 420 0.17 22.71 -13.27
N SER A 421 -0.90 23.46 -13.03
CA SER A 421 -1.32 23.94 -11.70
C SER A 421 -2.40 23.02 -11.09
N PRO A 422 -2.73 23.17 -9.79
CA PRO A 422 -3.84 22.44 -9.16
C PRO A 422 -5.22 22.86 -9.71
N LYS A 423 -5.34 24.05 -10.28
CA LYS A 423 -6.59 24.58 -10.81
C LYS A 423 -7.11 23.75 -11.98
N TRP A 424 -8.40 23.40 -11.92
CA TRP A 424 -9.06 22.70 -13.02
C TRP A 424 -9.37 23.65 -14.17
N GLU A 425 -9.09 23.22 -15.39
CA GLU A 425 -9.34 23.98 -16.62
C GLU A 425 -10.27 23.16 -17.52
N GLU A 426 -11.50 23.66 -17.73
CA GLU A 426 -12.51 22.94 -18.50
C GLU A 426 -12.10 22.75 -19.96
N ASP A 427 -11.40 23.72 -20.54
CA ASP A 427 -10.97 23.69 -21.93
C ASP A 427 -9.65 22.95 -22.17
N ALA A 428 -8.99 22.45 -21.09
CA ALA A 428 -7.79 21.64 -21.22
C ALA A 428 -8.11 20.31 -21.90
N ASP A 429 -7.14 19.78 -22.65
CA ASP A 429 -7.25 18.46 -23.26
C ASP A 429 -7.33 17.34 -22.21
N ILE A 430 -7.72 16.15 -22.67
CA ILE A 430 -7.90 14.97 -21.78
C ILE A 430 -6.60 14.59 -21.08
N GLU A 431 -5.47 14.69 -21.78
CA GLU A 431 -4.16 14.32 -21.24
C GLU A 431 -3.71 15.28 -20.11
N THR A 432 -3.90 16.57 -20.30
CA THR A 432 -3.67 17.59 -19.28
C THR A 432 -4.57 17.39 -18.05
N LYS A 433 -5.84 17.07 -18.25
CA LYS A 433 -6.76 16.72 -17.15
C LYS A 433 -6.33 15.46 -16.43
N LEU A 434 -5.88 14.45 -17.17
CA LEU A 434 -5.35 13.21 -16.58
C LEU A 434 -4.08 13.50 -15.76
N GLU A 435 -3.12 14.29 -16.27
CA GLU A 435 -1.92 14.70 -15.53
C GLU A 435 -2.29 15.39 -14.21
N LYS A 436 -3.31 16.28 -14.21
CA LYS A 436 -3.79 16.93 -12.98
C LYS A 436 -4.36 15.91 -11.98
N ILE A 437 -5.24 15.03 -12.43
CA ILE A 437 -5.85 13.99 -11.58
C ILE A 437 -4.78 13.10 -10.95
N ILE A 438 -3.88 12.57 -11.76
CA ILE A 438 -2.86 11.61 -11.27
C ILE A 438 -1.83 12.30 -10.39
N THR A 439 -1.45 13.55 -10.67
CA THR A 439 -0.54 14.30 -9.80
C THR A 439 -1.17 14.54 -8.42
N GLN A 440 -2.45 14.87 -8.35
CA GLN A 440 -3.15 15.01 -7.07
C GLN A 440 -3.39 13.66 -6.41
N LYS A 441 -3.64 12.58 -7.18
CA LYS A 441 -3.73 11.22 -6.64
C LYS A 441 -2.40 10.79 -6.00
N TRP A 442 -1.27 11.08 -6.65
CA TRP A 442 0.04 10.82 -6.11
C TRP A 442 0.24 11.54 -4.75
N LEU A 443 -0.17 12.81 -4.63
CA LEU A 443 -0.15 13.52 -3.35
C LEU A 443 -1.13 12.91 -2.33
N ALA A 444 -2.31 12.47 -2.76
CA ALA A 444 -3.33 11.88 -1.89
C ALA A 444 -2.98 10.47 -1.38
N CYS A 445 -2.19 9.71 -2.14
CA CYS A 445 -1.71 8.38 -1.75
C CYS A 445 -0.58 8.43 -0.71
N TRP A 446 0.09 9.58 -0.50
CA TRP A 446 1.17 9.65 0.47
C TRP A 446 0.73 9.14 1.86
N PRO A 447 1.50 8.26 2.52
CA PRO A 447 2.82 7.74 2.20
C PRO A 447 2.81 6.35 1.49
N GLU A 448 1.71 5.92 0.87
CA GLU A 448 1.56 4.61 0.23
C GLU A 448 2.32 4.57 -1.11
N SER A 449 3.59 4.23 -1.05
CA SER A 449 4.52 4.28 -2.17
C SER A 449 4.32 3.19 -3.22
N TYR A 450 3.77 2.02 -2.86
CA TYR A 450 3.43 0.96 -3.82
C TYR A 450 2.44 1.46 -4.85
N GLU A 451 1.32 2.05 -4.38
CA GLU A 451 0.28 2.60 -5.25
C GLU A 451 0.82 3.76 -6.09
N ALA A 452 1.55 4.69 -5.46
CA ALA A 452 2.10 5.85 -6.14
C ALA A 452 3.06 5.46 -7.28
N TRP A 453 3.95 4.48 -7.05
CA TRP A 453 4.86 4.00 -8.08
C TRP A 453 4.18 3.20 -9.18
N ALA A 454 3.18 2.39 -8.84
CA ALA A 454 2.38 1.66 -9.81
C ALA A 454 1.61 2.62 -10.75
N GLU A 455 1.02 3.70 -10.22
CA GLU A 455 0.32 4.71 -11.01
C GLU A 455 1.27 5.52 -11.89
N GLN A 456 2.45 5.88 -11.38
CA GLN A 456 3.45 6.58 -12.17
C GLN A 456 3.91 5.73 -13.36
N ARG A 457 4.11 4.42 -13.19
CA ARG A 457 4.47 3.51 -14.30
C ARG A 457 3.32 3.31 -15.29
N ARG A 458 2.07 3.29 -14.80
CA ARG A 458 0.88 3.14 -15.66
C ARG A 458 0.64 4.36 -16.56
N THR A 459 0.85 5.57 -16.03
CA THR A 459 0.42 6.82 -16.65
C THR A 459 1.56 7.72 -17.11
N GLY A 460 2.77 7.55 -16.57
CA GLY A 460 3.87 8.50 -16.71
C GLY A 460 3.75 9.71 -15.78
N TYR A 461 2.72 9.78 -14.92
CA TYR A 461 2.47 10.90 -14.02
C TYR A 461 2.54 10.50 -12.54
N PRO A 462 2.95 11.45 -11.66
CA PRO A 462 3.57 12.72 -12.01
C PRO A 462 4.91 12.52 -12.72
N LYS A 463 5.35 13.53 -13.48
CA LYS A 463 6.70 13.54 -14.07
C LYS A 463 7.74 13.76 -12.97
N LEU A 464 8.40 12.71 -12.54
CA LEU A 464 9.42 12.73 -11.48
C LEU A 464 10.81 12.99 -12.05
N PHE A 465 11.70 13.58 -11.25
CA PHE A 465 13.09 13.77 -11.63
C PHE A 465 13.76 12.42 -11.90
N LYS A 466 14.59 12.39 -12.93
CA LYS A 466 15.35 11.20 -13.30
C LYS A 466 16.56 11.03 -12.39
N VAL A 467 17.07 9.81 -12.33
CA VAL A 467 18.32 9.46 -11.67
C VAL A 467 19.46 10.35 -12.21
N GLN A 468 20.26 10.93 -11.32
CA GLN A 468 21.39 11.80 -11.64
C GLN A 468 22.67 11.03 -11.94
#